data_e28cb7f8b33ed205f8c5541d26bab3e0
#
_entry.id   e28cb7f8b33ed205f8c5541d26bab3e0
#
_cell.length_a   1.000
_cell.length_b   1.000
_cell.length_c   1.000
_cell.angle_alpha   90.00
_cell.angle_beta   90.00
_cell.angle_gamma   90.00
#
_symmetry.space_group_name_H-M   'P 1'
#
loop_
_entity.id
_entity.type
_entity.pdbx_description
1 polymer ?
#
loop_
_entity_poly.entity_id
_entity_poly.type
_entity_poly.pdbx_seq_one_letter_code
_entity_poly.pdbx_strand_id
1 'polypeptide(L)'
;LIRGLQRIVSDFPTTEVADLARTYLSLFDKAKLAAANPAPAVDTIQKSEAPVQLTTPKTPDNPYEYNGNELHYVILLVTTADIPVQDVKQNLATFNQTYFSLQRFNVNSFYVNNTQQMVTIAKFNNAEQAMNYYNILVKNENFSSNIAKKIITPYAISAKNYTSFYNNKEGRIFYDDFFKEHYLKGE
;
A
#
# COMPACT_ATOMS: atom_id res chain seq x y z
N LEU A 1 21.17 6.13 -10.32
CA LEU A 1 20.41 6.31 -9.07
C LEU A 1 21.34 6.56 -7.88
N ILE A 2 22.33 5.68 -7.60
CA ILE A 2 23.26 5.78 -6.46
C ILE A 2 24.02 7.10 -6.43
N ARG A 3 24.60 7.52 -7.57
CA ARG A 3 25.31 8.81 -7.67
C ARG A 3 24.43 10.02 -7.35
N GLY A 4 23.13 9.97 -7.68
CA GLY A 4 22.18 11.04 -7.33
C GLY A 4 21.92 11.12 -5.82
N LEU A 5 21.76 9.97 -5.16
CA LEU A 5 21.57 9.89 -3.71
C LEU A 5 22.83 10.36 -2.95
N GLN A 6 24.02 9.97 -3.42
CA GLN A 6 25.30 10.42 -2.86
C GLN A 6 25.47 11.95 -2.95
N ARG A 7 25.04 12.53 -4.07
CA ARG A 7 25.10 13.98 -4.26
C ARG A 7 24.15 14.72 -3.31
N ILE A 8 22.93 14.21 -3.09
CA ILE A 8 22.00 14.78 -2.12
C ILE A 8 22.59 14.78 -0.70
N VAL A 9 23.22 13.67 -0.30
CA VAL A 9 23.89 13.56 1.02
C VAL A 9 25.06 14.54 1.14
N SER A 10 25.80 14.77 0.05
CA SER A 10 26.96 15.68 0.03
C SER A 10 26.54 17.14 0.02
N ASP A 11 25.55 17.51 -0.80
CA ASP A 11 25.19 18.91 -1.04
C ASP A 11 24.26 19.47 0.06
N PHE A 12 23.50 18.57 0.76
CA PHE A 12 22.53 18.96 1.78
C PHE A 12 22.60 18.09 3.05
N PRO A 13 23.73 18.00 3.74
CA PRO A 13 24.00 16.95 4.76
C PRO A 13 23.10 17.00 6.01
N THR A 14 22.42 18.10 6.28
CA THR A 14 21.58 18.33 7.48
C THR A 14 20.08 18.33 7.20
N THR A 15 19.66 17.87 6.03
CA THR A 15 18.24 17.85 5.65
C THR A 15 17.62 16.46 5.81
N GLU A 16 16.31 16.40 6.06
CA GLU A 16 15.55 15.14 6.09
C GLU A 16 15.71 14.33 4.79
N VAL A 17 15.89 15.02 3.67
CA VAL A 17 16.13 14.39 2.35
C VAL A 17 17.48 13.69 2.33
N ALA A 18 18.49 14.20 3.00
CA ALA A 18 19.80 13.55 3.13
C ALA A 18 19.72 12.29 4.03
N ASP A 19 18.93 12.32 5.09
CA ASP A 19 18.73 11.17 5.96
C ASP A 19 17.99 10.06 5.24
N LEU A 20 17.00 10.41 4.44
CA LEU A 20 16.31 9.47 3.57
C LEU A 20 17.26 8.86 2.52
N ALA A 21 18.10 9.71 1.88
CA ALA A 21 19.11 9.25 0.92
C ALA A 21 20.16 8.34 1.54
N ARG A 22 20.61 8.58 2.79
CA ARG A 22 21.51 7.69 3.56
C ARG A 22 20.87 6.34 3.82
N THR A 23 19.59 6.33 4.20
CA THR A 23 18.84 5.10 4.43
C THR A 23 18.76 4.26 3.16
N TYR A 24 18.45 4.86 2.01
CA TYR A 24 18.45 4.15 0.73
C TYR A 24 19.84 3.63 0.33
N LEU A 25 20.91 4.42 0.52
CA LEU A 25 22.28 3.99 0.24
C LEU A 25 22.69 2.79 1.09
N SER A 26 22.34 2.76 2.38
CA SER A 26 22.65 1.64 3.28
C SER A 26 21.94 0.34 2.87
N LEU A 27 20.73 0.43 2.30
CA LEU A 27 20.02 -0.74 1.79
C LEU A 27 20.69 -1.31 0.53
N PHE A 28 21.25 -0.47 -0.33
CA PHE A 28 22.00 -0.91 -1.51
C PHE A 28 23.34 -1.58 -1.13
N ASP A 29 24.05 -1.06 -0.12
CA ASP A 29 25.29 -1.67 0.36
C ASP A 29 25.03 -3.01 1.03
N LYS A 30 23.94 -3.15 1.79
CA LYS A 30 23.53 -4.41 2.42
C LYS A 30 23.13 -5.48 1.38
N ALA A 31 22.45 -5.07 0.31
CA ALA A 31 22.10 -5.96 -0.80
C ALA A 31 23.34 -6.42 -1.58
N LYS A 32 24.35 -5.56 -1.74
CA LYS A 32 25.62 -5.88 -2.41
C LYS A 32 26.48 -6.82 -1.57
N LEU A 33 26.50 -6.66 -0.24
CA LEU A 33 27.18 -7.57 0.69
C LEU A 33 26.53 -8.97 0.73
N ALA A 34 25.20 -9.04 0.65
CA ALA A 34 24.46 -10.31 0.58
C ALA A 34 24.73 -11.08 -0.72
N ALA A 35 24.99 -10.37 -1.84
CA ALA A 35 25.32 -10.96 -3.13
C ALA A 35 26.79 -11.40 -3.26
N ALA A 36 27.67 -10.94 -2.37
CA ALA A 36 29.12 -11.18 -2.44
C ALA A 36 29.64 -12.32 -1.55
N ASN A 37 28.78 -12.99 -0.76
CA ASN A 37 29.21 -14.03 0.16
C ASN A 37 28.33 -15.29 0.02
N PRO A 38 28.66 -16.23 -0.89
CA PRO A 38 28.05 -17.55 -0.89
C PRO A 38 28.68 -18.37 0.26
N ALA A 39 27.88 -18.75 1.25
CA ALA A 39 28.29 -19.61 2.33
C ALA A 39 28.69 -21.00 1.81
N PRO A 40 29.72 -21.64 2.38
CA PRO A 40 30.22 -22.91 1.92
C PRO A 40 29.26 -24.05 2.23
N ALA A 41 29.11 -24.94 1.26
CA ALA A 41 28.39 -26.20 1.38
C ALA A 41 29.05 -27.10 2.42
N VAL A 42 28.26 -27.67 3.34
CA VAL A 42 28.65 -28.83 4.13
C VAL A 42 27.76 -29.99 3.72
N ASP A 43 28.40 -30.96 3.09
CA ASP A 43 27.87 -32.29 2.81
C ASP A 43 27.47 -33.01 4.10
N THR A 44 26.25 -33.49 4.20
CA THR A 44 25.95 -34.70 4.96
C THR A 44 24.73 -35.37 4.34
N ILE A 45 24.98 -36.48 3.70
CA ILE A 45 24.05 -37.45 3.16
C ILE A 45 23.29 -38.12 4.31
N GLN A 46 21.97 -37.97 4.37
CA GLN A 46 21.11 -39.02 4.93
C GLN A 46 19.87 -39.18 4.09
N LYS A 47 19.82 -40.36 3.48
CA LYS A 47 18.73 -40.93 2.68
C LYS A 47 17.56 -41.26 3.61
N SER A 48 16.40 -40.63 3.38
CA SER A 48 15.12 -41.11 3.87
C SER A 48 14.08 -40.89 2.78
N GLU A 49 13.61 -41.99 2.24
CA GLU A 49 12.52 -42.03 1.29
C GLU A 49 11.21 -41.64 2.01
N ALA A 50 10.55 -40.59 1.57
CA ALA A 50 9.17 -40.27 1.91
C ALA A 50 8.40 -39.93 0.63
N PRO A 51 7.11 -40.24 0.55
CA PRO A 51 6.36 -40.40 -0.70
C PRO A 51 6.20 -39.08 -1.44
N VAL A 52 6.25 -39.18 -2.78
CA VAL A 52 5.99 -38.10 -3.72
C VAL A 52 4.58 -37.54 -3.47
N GLN A 53 4.51 -36.43 -2.74
CA GLN A 53 3.29 -35.65 -2.72
C GLN A 53 3.19 -34.90 -4.05
N LEU A 54 2.12 -35.13 -4.78
CA LEU A 54 1.71 -34.28 -5.90
C LEU A 54 1.69 -32.83 -5.37
N THR A 55 2.63 -32.01 -5.86
CA THR A 55 2.58 -30.58 -5.60
C THR A 55 1.39 -30.01 -6.34
N THR A 56 0.30 -29.79 -5.61
CA THR A 56 -0.74 -28.86 -6.05
C THR A 56 -0.06 -27.54 -6.40
N PRO A 57 -0.45 -26.86 -7.50
CA PRO A 57 0.12 -25.56 -7.84
C PRO A 57 -0.08 -24.64 -6.64
N LYS A 58 1.04 -24.16 -6.09
CA LYS A 58 1.05 -23.22 -4.96
C LYS A 58 0.29 -21.97 -5.40
N THR A 59 -0.90 -21.78 -4.85
CA THR A 59 -1.63 -20.52 -4.99
C THR A 59 -0.69 -19.41 -4.54
N PRO A 60 -0.54 -18.32 -5.30
CA PRO A 60 0.29 -17.20 -4.89
C PRO A 60 -0.10 -16.78 -3.47
N ASP A 61 0.85 -16.79 -2.54
CA ASP A 61 0.57 -16.44 -1.16
C ASP A 61 0.07 -14.99 -1.09
N ASN A 62 -1.06 -14.78 -0.44
CA ASN A 62 -1.60 -13.46 -0.17
C ASN A 62 -0.55 -12.67 0.64
N PRO A 63 -0.03 -11.52 0.12
CA PRO A 63 1.05 -10.79 0.75
C PRO A 63 0.58 -9.88 1.91
N TYR A 64 -0.72 -9.88 2.23
CA TYR A 64 -1.32 -8.97 3.19
C TYR A 64 -1.53 -9.62 4.54
N GLU A 65 -1.32 -8.84 5.60
CA GLU A 65 -1.54 -9.23 6.99
C GLU A 65 -2.46 -8.21 7.68
N TYR A 66 -3.43 -8.69 8.47
CA TYR A 66 -4.29 -7.79 9.23
C TYR A 66 -3.66 -7.41 10.56
N ASN A 67 -3.54 -6.10 10.78
CA ASN A 67 -3.19 -5.54 12.08
C ASN A 67 -4.01 -4.26 12.30
N GLY A 68 -5.06 -4.35 13.09
CA GLY A 68 -5.98 -3.22 13.33
C GLY A 68 -5.38 -2.07 14.16
N ASN A 69 -4.27 -2.31 14.88
CA ASN A 69 -3.71 -1.33 15.83
C ASN A 69 -2.61 -0.45 15.22
N GLU A 70 -2.18 -0.71 13.99
CA GLU A 70 -1.19 0.13 13.31
C GLU A 70 -1.82 1.30 12.55
N LEU A 71 -0.97 2.21 12.06
CA LEU A 71 -1.42 3.33 11.22
C LEU A 71 -2.13 2.82 9.96
N HIS A 72 -3.23 3.46 9.61
CA HIS A 72 -4.02 3.16 8.43
C HIS A 72 -4.15 4.37 7.51
N TYR A 73 -4.48 4.06 6.27
CA TYR A 73 -4.89 5.00 5.23
C TYR A 73 -6.25 4.58 4.69
N VAL A 74 -6.98 5.51 4.09
CA VAL A 74 -8.04 5.19 3.16
C VAL A 74 -7.54 5.51 1.75
N ILE A 75 -7.65 4.56 0.84
CA ILE A 75 -7.25 4.72 -0.55
C ILE A 75 -8.45 4.59 -1.47
N LEU A 76 -8.45 5.38 -2.54
CA LEU A 76 -9.41 5.30 -3.62
C LEU A 76 -8.67 4.96 -4.91
N LEU A 77 -8.96 3.82 -5.51
CA LEU A 77 -8.51 3.52 -6.87
C LEU A 77 -9.50 4.14 -7.84
N VAL A 78 -9.04 5.07 -8.66
CA VAL A 78 -9.86 5.87 -9.57
C VAL A 78 -9.51 5.52 -11.01
N THR A 79 -10.52 5.11 -11.80
CA THR A 79 -10.38 4.89 -13.24
C THR A 79 -10.41 6.25 -13.94
N THR A 80 -9.25 6.68 -14.45
CA THR A 80 -9.04 8.06 -14.94
C THR A 80 -9.74 8.38 -16.25
N ALA A 81 -10.17 7.36 -17.00
CA ALA A 81 -10.97 7.53 -18.22
C ALA A 81 -12.41 8.01 -17.93
N ASP A 82 -12.92 7.69 -16.74
CA ASP A 82 -14.34 7.92 -16.39
C ASP A 82 -14.54 9.17 -15.52
N ILE A 83 -13.53 9.55 -14.73
CA ILE A 83 -13.60 10.73 -13.86
C ILE A 83 -12.20 11.35 -13.68
N PRO A 84 -12.08 12.69 -13.77
CA PRO A 84 -10.86 13.40 -13.43
C PRO A 84 -10.51 13.24 -11.94
N VAL A 85 -9.26 12.87 -11.64
CA VAL A 85 -8.82 12.72 -10.24
C VAL A 85 -8.93 14.04 -9.46
N GLN A 86 -8.82 15.17 -10.14
CA GLN A 86 -8.99 16.48 -9.50
C GLN A 86 -10.40 16.67 -8.94
N ASP A 87 -11.43 16.18 -9.64
CA ASP A 87 -12.82 16.24 -9.18
C ASP A 87 -13.02 15.35 -7.94
N VAL A 88 -12.40 14.16 -7.93
CA VAL A 88 -12.40 13.29 -6.77
C VAL A 88 -11.74 13.96 -5.56
N LYS A 89 -10.60 14.64 -5.76
CA LYS A 89 -9.92 15.38 -4.68
C LYS A 89 -10.74 16.56 -4.18
N GLN A 90 -11.44 17.27 -5.05
CA GLN A 90 -12.32 18.38 -4.66
C GLN A 90 -13.51 17.87 -3.86
N ASN A 91 -14.14 16.78 -4.29
CA ASN A 91 -15.22 16.12 -3.56
C ASN A 91 -14.74 15.62 -2.18
N LEU A 92 -13.52 15.08 -2.10
CA LEU A 92 -12.91 14.71 -0.82
C LEU A 92 -12.66 15.91 0.10
N ALA A 93 -12.24 17.05 -0.44
CA ALA A 93 -12.05 18.27 0.35
C ALA A 93 -13.38 18.73 0.97
N THR A 94 -14.46 18.77 0.17
CA THR A 94 -15.81 19.10 0.65
C THR A 94 -16.31 18.09 1.67
N PHE A 95 -16.13 16.80 1.39
CA PHE A 95 -16.49 15.71 2.30
C PHE A 95 -15.76 15.83 3.65
N ASN A 96 -14.45 16.04 3.63
CA ASN A 96 -13.65 16.20 4.84
C ASN A 96 -14.09 17.43 5.65
N GLN A 97 -14.39 18.55 4.99
CA GLN A 97 -14.88 19.75 5.65
C GLN A 97 -16.25 19.51 6.32
N THR A 98 -17.11 18.73 5.69
CA THR A 98 -18.46 18.46 6.18
C THR A 98 -18.47 17.48 7.36
N TYR A 99 -17.77 16.36 7.23
CA TYR A 99 -17.88 15.25 8.17
C TYR A 99 -16.71 15.16 9.17
N PHE A 100 -15.56 15.78 8.84
CA PHE A 100 -14.32 15.68 9.61
C PHE A 100 -13.64 17.04 9.78
N SER A 101 -14.40 18.11 10.01
CA SER A 101 -13.91 19.50 10.07
C SER A 101 -12.79 19.74 11.11
N LEU A 102 -12.76 18.95 12.17
CA LEU A 102 -11.75 19.03 13.23
C LEU A 102 -10.46 18.26 12.90
N GLN A 103 -10.46 17.47 11.82
CA GLN A 103 -9.33 16.66 11.40
C GLN A 103 -8.73 17.22 10.10
N ARG A 104 -7.40 17.21 10.01
CA ARG A 104 -6.69 17.62 8.80
C ARG A 104 -6.10 16.40 8.12
N PHE A 105 -6.75 15.94 7.06
CA PHE A 105 -6.25 14.85 6.26
C PHE A 105 -5.32 15.35 5.16
N ASN A 106 -4.21 14.67 4.98
CA ASN A 106 -3.36 14.87 3.81
C ASN A 106 -3.86 13.99 2.66
N VAL A 107 -4.22 14.60 1.54
CA VAL A 107 -4.76 13.91 0.36
C VAL A 107 -3.75 14.00 -0.78
N ASN A 108 -3.14 12.87 -1.13
CA ASN A 108 -2.19 12.74 -2.23
C ASN A 108 -2.76 11.84 -3.34
N SER A 109 -2.20 11.97 -4.55
CA SER A 109 -2.56 11.07 -5.64
C SER A 109 -1.35 10.71 -6.49
N PHE A 110 -1.29 9.46 -6.98
CA PHE A 110 -0.26 8.98 -7.90
C PHE A 110 -0.80 7.94 -8.87
N TYR A 111 -0.12 7.80 -9.99
CA TYR A 111 -0.48 6.80 -10.98
C TYR A 111 -0.13 5.39 -10.48
N VAL A 112 -1.11 4.51 -10.53
CA VAL A 112 -0.94 3.07 -10.29
C VAL A 112 -0.55 2.37 -11.60
N ASN A 113 -1.18 2.81 -12.69
CA ASN A 113 -0.90 2.42 -14.08
C ASN A 113 -1.44 3.51 -15.03
N ASN A 114 -1.45 3.25 -16.33
CA ASN A 114 -1.87 4.23 -17.35
C ASN A 114 -3.36 4.60 -17.29
N THR A 115 -4.20 3.79 -16.65
CA THR A 115 -5.66 3.95 -16.59
C THR A 115 -6.19 4.22 -15.19
N GLN A 116 -5.35 4.10 -14.18
CA GLN A 116 -5.76 4.24 -12.78
C GLN A 116 -4.82 5.13 -11.98
N GLN A 117 -5.40 5.97 -11.14
CA GLN A 117 -4.70 6.69 -10.08
C GLN A 117 -5.21 6.22 -8.72
N MET A 118 -4.32 6.22 -7.75
CA MET A 118 -4.64 6.00 -6.35
C MET A 118 -4.64 7.33 -5.62
N VAL A 119 -5.76 7.69 -5.02
CA VAL A 119 -5.87 8.82 -4.10
C VAL A 119 -5.77 8.26 -2.69
N THR A 120 -4.84 8.80 -1.91
CA THR A 120 -4.57 8.35 -0.53
C THR A 120 -4.95 9.43 0.45
N ILE A 121 -5.78 9.09 1.43
CA ILE A 121 -6.15 9.93 2.56
C ILE A 121 -5.37 9.42 3.79
N ALA A 122 -4.52 10.26 4.34
CA ALA A 122 -3.64 9.94 5.46
C ALA A 122 -3.88 10.89 6.64
N LYS A 123 -3.67 10.50 7.85
CA LYS A 123 -3.35 9.20 8.45
C LYS A 123 -4.42 8.90 9.49
N PHE A 124 -4.77 7.64 9.68
CA PHE A 124 -5.66 7.19 10.76
C PHE A 124 -4.82 6.36 11.74
N ASN A 125 -5.06 6.51 13.04
CA ASN A 125 -4.23 5.85 14.06
C ASN A 125 -4.44 4.33 14.10
N ASN A 126 -5.57 3.82 13.63
CA ASN A 126 -5.93 2.41 13.63
C ASN A 126 -6.98 2.10 12.54
N ALA A 127 -7.30 0.80 12.40
CA ALA A 127 -8.30 0.33 11.45
C ALA A 127 -9.71 0.89 11.72
N GLU A 128 -10.11 1.02 12.99
CA GLU A 128 -11.43 1.50 13.39
C GLU A 128 -11.67 2.93 12.88
N GLN A 129 -10.70 3.83 13.07
CA GLN A 129 -10.80 5.20 12.55
C GLN A 129 -10.87 5.25 11.02
N ALA A 130 -10.05 4.42 10.35
CA ALA A 130 -10.07 4.33 8.89
C ALA A 130 -11.39 3.78 8.38
N MET A 131 -11.95 2.77 9.03
CA MET A 131 -13.25 2.18 8.67
C MET A 131 -14.41 3.11 8.98
N ASN A 132 -14.36 3.88 10.06
CA ASN A 132 -15.36 4.94 10.31
C ASN A 132 -15.39 5.95 9.15
N TYR A 133 -14.22 6.40 8.70
CA TYR A 133 -14.12 7.28 7.54
C TYR A 133 -14.65 6.59 6.26
N TYR A 134 -14.23 5.36 5.99
CA TYR A 134 -14.65 4.54 4.87
C TYR A 134 -16.17 4.40 4.82
N ASN A 135 -16.81 4.02 5.94
CA ASN A 135 -18.24 3.77 6.03
C ASN A 135 -19.10 5.01 5.75
N ILE A 136 -18.62 6.19 6.16
CA ILE A 136 -19.28 7.46 5.85
C ILE A 136 -19.08 7.81 4.37
N LEU A 137 -17.86 7.62 3.85
CA LEU A 137 -17.51 7.94 2.47
C LEU A 137 -18.32 7.12 1.46
N VAL A 138 -18.44 5.80 1.65
CA VAL A 138 -19.15 4.94 0.70
C VAL A 138 -20.65 5.21 0.63
N LYS A 139 -21.24 5.78 1.69
CA LYS A 139 -22.64 6.19 1.77
C LYS A 139 -22.87 7.61 1.25
N ASN A 140 -21.80 8.39 1.03
CA ASN A 140 -21.92 9.76 0.59
C ASN A 140 -22.33 9.83 -0.89
N GLU A 141 -23.31 10.67 -1.22
CA GLU A 141 -23.90 10.81 -2.57
C GLU A 141 -22.89 11.18 -3.66
N ASN A 142 -21.84 11.97 -3.31
CA ASN A 142 -20.79 12.35 -4.27
C ASN A 142 -19.88 11.19 -4.68
N PHE A 143 -19.88 10.08 -3.92
CA PHE A 143 -19.01 8.92 -4.16
C PHE A 143 -19.80 7.66 -4.48
N SER A 144 -20.97 7.43 -3.88
CA SER A 144 -21.73 6.18 -3.94
C SER A 144 -22.04 5.73 -5.37
N SER A 145 -22.42 6.63 -6.26
CA SER A 145 -22.70 6.30 -7.66
C SER A 145 -21.47 5.82 -8.41
N ASN A 146 -20.30 6.48 -8.21
CA ASN A 146 -19.04 6.09 -8.84
C ASN A 146 -18.49 4.80 -8.24
N ILE A 147 -18.73 4.55 -6.95
CA ILE A 147 -18.36 3.29 -6.29
C ILE A 147 -19.22 2.14 -6.83
N ALA A 148 -20.53 2.31 -6.93
CA ALA A 148 -21.44 1.32 -7.48
C ALA A 148 -21.09 0.92 -8.93
N LYS A 149 -20.62 1.88 -9.73
CA LYS A 149 -20.12 1.64 -11.11
C LYS A 149 -18.68 1.13 -11.19
N LYS A 150 -18.01 0.93 -10.05
CA LYS A 150 -16.59 0.57 -9.97
C LYS A 150 -15.62 1.55 -10.66
N ILE A 151 -16.03 2.80 -10.84
CA ILE A 151 -15.16 3.91 -11.28
C ILE A 151 -14.20 4.31 -10.17
N ILE A 152 -14.68 4.24 -8.92
CA ILE A 152 -13.90 4.43 -7.70
C ILE A 152 -14.01 3.15 -6.87
N THR A 153 -12.86 2.59 -6.46
CA THR A 153 -12.82 1.46 -5.53
C THR A 153 -12.12 1.89 -4.26
N PRO A 154 -12.85 2.06 -3.14
CA PRO A 154 -12.31 2.48 -1.86
C PRO A 154 -11.82 1.28 -1.03
N TYR A 155 -10.73 1.46 -0.28
CA TYR A 155 -10.24 0.52 0.71
C TYR A 155 -9.69 1.26 1.94
N ALA A 156 -9.84 0.66 3.12
CA ALA A 156 -8.98 0.95 4.25
C ALA A 156 -7.76 0.02 4.18
N ILE A 157 -6.58 0.51 4.50
CA ILE A 157 -5.34 -0.24 4.35
C ILE A 157 -4.33 0.16 5.43
N SER A 158 -3.68 -0.82 6.07
CA SER A 158 -2.61 -0.54 7.02
C SER A 158 -1.35 -0.02 6.34
N ALA A 159 -0.49 0.70 7.06
CA ALA A 159 0.75 1.26 6.51
C ALA A 159 1.66 0.17 5.93
N LYS A 160 1.73 -1.01 6.57
CA LYS A 160 2.49 -2.17 6.08
C LYS A 160 1.91 -2.68 4.77
N ASN A 161 0.61 -2.92 4.73
CA ASN A 161 -0.08 -3.42 3.54
C ASN A 161 -0.08 -2.41 2.39
N TYR A 162 -0.13 -1.11 2.70
CA TYR A 162 -0.02 -0.04 1.70
C TYR A 162 1.29 -0.13 0.91
N THR A 163 2.41 -0.40 1.61
CA THR A 163 3.71 -0.58 0.98
C THR A 163 3.72 -1.79 0.06
N SER A 164 3.15 -2.91 0.50
CA SER A 164 3.00 -4.13 -0.32
C SER A 164 2.09 -3.89 -1.52
N PHE A 165 0.96 -3.22 -1.32
CA PHE A 165 0.00 -2.87 -2.38
C PHE A 165 0.60 -1.96 -3.46
N TYR A 166 1.44 -0.99 -3.03
CA TYR A 166 2.09 -0.07 -3.97
C TYR A 166 3.18 -0.75 -4.78
N ASN A 167 4.03 -1.55 -4.14
CA ASN A 167 5.20 -2.16 -4.76
C ASN A 167 4.90 -3.45 -5.53
N ASN A 168 3.93 -4.24 -5.08
CA ASN A 168 3.58 -5.54 -5.68
C ASN A 168 2.34 -5.42 -6.55
N LYS A 169 2.54 -5.18 -7.86
CA LYS A 169 1.44 -5.02 -8.82
C LYS A 169 0.58 -6.28 -8.95
N GLU A 170 1.21 -7.46 -8.91
CA GLU A 170 0.53 -8.75 -9.02
C GLU A 170 -0.26 -9.09 -7.76
N GLY A 171 0.28 -8.71 -6.59
CA GLY A 171 -0.38 -8.93 -5.31
C GLY A 171 -1.65 -8.11 -5.09
N ARG A 172 -1.88 -7.04 -5.85
CA ARG A 172 -3.07 -6.17 -5.69
C ARG A 172 -4.39 -6.89 -5.88
N ILE A 173 -4.42 -7.91 -6.74
CA ILE A 173 -5.63 -8.70 -7.00
C ILE A 173 -6.17 -9.40 -5.75
N PHE A 174 -5.30 -9.71 -4.78
CA PHE A 174 -5.69 -10.36 -3.52
C PHE A 174 -6.23 -9.38 -2.49
N TYR A 175 -6.07 -8.06 -2.69
CA TYR A 175 -6.46 -7.09 -1.68
C TYR A 175 -7.96 -6.94 -1.54
N ASP A 176 -8.72 -7.11 -2.59
CA ASP A 176 -10.19 -7.03 -2.55
C ASP A 176 -10.79 -8.13 -1.65
N ASP A 177 -10.31 -9.37 -1.78
CA ASP A 177 -10.76 -10.48 -0.96
C ASP A 177 -10.25 -10.34 0.49
N PHE A 178 -8.99 -9.93 0.66
CA PHE A 178 -8.42 -9.63 1.98
C PHE A 178 -9.22 -8.52 2.70
N PHE A 179 -9.57 -7.45 1.99
CA PHE A 179 -10.33 -6.34 2.56
C PHE A 179 -11.73 -6.79 2.99
N LYS A 180 -12.43 -7.54 2.15
CA LYS A 180 -13.75 -8.10 2.49
C LYS A 180 -13.66 -9.01 3.71
N GLU A 181 -12.62 -9.84 3.77
CA GLU A 181 -12.44 -10.80 4.86
C GLU A 181 -12.15 -10.13 6.20
N HIS A 182 -11.32 -9.11 6.23
CA HIS A 182 -10.79 -8.55 7.48
C HIS A 182 -11.42 -7.24 7.91
N TYR A 183 -12.01 -6.49 6.96
CA TYR A 183 -12.56 -5.16 7.26
C TYR A 183 -14.08 -5.10 7.12
N LEU A 184 -14.70 -5.95 6.28
CA LEU A 184 -16.15 -5.91 6.06
C LEU A 184 -16.93 -7.05 6.75
N LYS A 185 -16.30 -8.08 7.29
CA LYS A 185 -16.96 -9.21 7.99
C LYS A 185 -17.47 -8.87 9.40
N GLY A 186 -17.43 -7.63 9.81
CA GLY A 186 -17.87 -7.17 11.15
C GLY A 186 -19.17 -6.36 11.17
N GLU A 187 -19.90 -6.26 10.05
CA GLU A 187 -21.21 -5.62 9.96
C GLU A 187 -22.36 -6.63 9.95
#